data_18f22715fd697e8f46d1be3f12c7aadd
#
_entry.id   18f22715fd697e8f46d1be3f12c7aadd
#
_cell.length_a   1.000
_cell.length_b   1.000
_cell.length_c   1.000
_cell.angle_alpha   90.00
_cell.angle_beta   90.00
_cell.angle_gamma   90.00
#
_symmetry.space_group_name_H-M   'P 1'
#
loop_
_entity.id
_entity.type
_entity.pdbx_description
1 polymer ?
#
loop_
_entity_poly.entity_id
_entity_poly.type
_entity_poly.pdbx_seq_one_letter_code
_entity_poly.pdbx_strand_id
1 'polypeptide(L)'
;MLIPTSGTANILGQSIENKPEDIRKKIGYLPSEVNYYDGMSSRELLEYHAGFYENVNTEKIESLSTLFELDLERKIEELSFGNKKKCAIIQSVLHNPEILILDEPTSGLDPLMQNRFFELLEEENKKGTSIFFSSHILAEIQRLCNRAAIIRKGEISAVEDIQSLLEKQMKKARFIFTAQKELEFIEGVQNPVWTNNKLTFDYMGPVKDLIKWMNELDLKDAVLEEPDLETIFMNYYQ
;
A
#
# COMPACT_ATOMS: atom_id res chain seq x y z
N MET A 1 3.90 -22.76 10.00
CA MET A 1 3.09 -21.80 10.80
C MET A 1 3.79 -21.61 12.13
N LEU A 2 4.03 -20.38 12.55
CA LEU A 2 4.64 -20.11 13.86
C LEU A 2 3.56 -20.19 14.94
N ILE A 3 3.90 -20.81 16.08
CA ILE A 3 3.05 -20.85 17.26
C ILE A 3 3.46 -19.68 18.15
N PRO A 4 2.54 -18.82 18.59
CA PRO A 4 2.88 -17.72 19.47
C PRO A 4 3.39 -18.23 20.81
N THR A 5 4.44 -17.60 21.33
CA THR A 5 4.98 -17.94 22.68
C THR A 5 4.03 -17.49 23.78
N SER A 6 3.31 -16.39 23.55
CA SER A 6 2.32 -15.82 24.46
C SER A 6 1.38 -14.87 23.71
N GLY A 7 0.32 -14.43 24.39
CA GLY A 7 -0.67 -13.54 23.83
C GLY A 7 -1.82 -14.28 23.14
N THR A 8 -2.82 -13.52 22.67
CA THR A 8 -4.00 -14.03 21.97
C THR A 8 -4.26 -13.23 20.71
N ALA A 9 -4.83 -13.87 19.69
CA ALA A 9 -5.29 -13.17 18.48
C ALA A 9 -6.69 -13.66 18.08
N ASN A 10 -7.50 -12.71 17.63
CA ASN A 10 -8.83 -13.00 17.13
C ASN A 10 -8.96 -12.44 15.70
N ILE A 11 -9.56 -13.23 14.83
CA ILE A 11 -9.91 -12.84 13.47
C ILE A 11 -11.42 -13.04 13.29
N LEU A 12 -12.12 -12.00 12.84
CA LEU A 12 -13.58 -12.01 12.70
C LEU A 12 -14.31 -12.45 14.00
N GLY A 13 -13.79 -12.02 15.16
CA GLY A 13 -14.34 -12.37 16.46
C GLY A 13 -14.05 -13.81 16.94
N GLN A 14 -13.28 -14.58 16.16
CA GLN A 14 -12.93 -15.97 16.49
C GLN A 14 -11.46 -16.07 16.89
N SER A 15 -11.16 -16.82 17.96
CA SER A 15 -9.78 -17.10 18.34
C SER A 15 -9.09 -17.98 17.29
N ILE A 16 -7.87 -17.59 16.90
CA ILE A 16 -7.06 -18.37 15.96
C ILE A 16 -6.68 -19.75 16.47
N GLU A 17 -6.78 -19.99 17.78
CA GLU A 17 -6.47 -21.27 18.41
C GLU A 17 -7.62 -22.28 18.31
N ASN A 18 -8.87 -21.81 18.36
CA ASN A 18 -10.04 -22.68 18.52
C ASN A 18 -10.63 -23.23 17.22
N LYS A 19 -10.58 -22.46 16.12
CA LYS A 19 -11.17 -22.86 14.84
C LYS A 19 -10.35 -22.37 13.64
N PRO A 20 -9.11 -22.81 13.51
CA PRO A 20 -8.22 -22.30 12.48
C PRO A 20 -8.69 -22.61 11.04
N GLU A 21 -9.48 -23.66 10.82
CA GLU A 21 -9.99 -24.04 9.49
C GLU A 21 -11.08 -23.10 9.01
N ASP A 22 -12.06 -22.80 9.87
CA ASP A 22 -13.15 -21.89 9.55
C ASP A 22 -12.64 -20.48 9.27
N ILE A 23 -11.61 -20.05 10.01
CA ILE A 23 -10.95 -18.76 9.80
C ILE A 23 -10.21 -18.76 8.47
N ARG A 24 -9.45 -19.82 8.14
CA ARG A 24 -8.68 -19.91 6.89
C ARG A 24 -9.55 -19.83 5.65
N LYS A 25 -10.76 -20.39 5.70
CA LYS A 25 -11.73 -20.32 4.57
C LYS A 25 -12.17 -18.88 4.26
N LYS A 26 -12.02 -17.96 5.22
CA LYS A 26 -12.42 -16.55 5.10
C LYS A 26 -11.27 -15.62 4.80
N ILE A 27 -10.06 -16.14 4.73
CA ILE A 27 -8.83 -15.38 4.51
C ILE A 27 -8.26 -15.68 3.13
N GLY A 28 -8.00 -14.63 2.36
CA GLY A 28 -7.10 -14.70 1.23
C GLY A 28 -5.68 -14.38 1.69
N TYR A 29 -4.74 -15.24 1.39
CA TYR A 29 -3.34 -15.07 1.81
C TYR A 29 -2.41 -15.03 0.61
N LEU A 30 -1.57 -14.00 0.54
CA LEU A 30 -0.51 -13.86 -0.46
C LEU A 30 0.83 -13.75 0.27
N PRO A 31 1.69 -14.76 0.20
CA PRO A 31 3.05 -14.70 0.76
C PRO A 31 3.97 -13.82 -0.08
N SER A 32 5.05 -13.34 0.53
CA SER A 32 6.11 -12.60 -0.17
C SER A 32 6.78 -13.46 -1.25
N GLU A 33 7.11 -14.68 -0.90
CA GLU A 33 7.66 -15.67 -1.82
C GLU A 33 6.65 -16.76 -2.15
N VAL A 34 6.51 -17.06 -3.43
CA VAL A 34 5.56 -18.05 -3.94
C VAL A 34 6.30 -19.23 -4.49
N ASN A 35 6.08 -20.39 -3.88
CA ASN A 35 6.61 -21.66 -4.31
C ASN A 35 5.47 -22.63 -4.59
N TYR A 36 5.45 -23.20 -5.78
CA TYR A 36 4.47 -24.17 -6.23
C TYR A 36 5.12 -25.50 -6.55
N TYR A 37 4.33 -26.54 -6.52
CA TYR A 37 4.73 -27.85 -7.05
C TYR A 37 4.70 -27.83 -8.57
N ASP A 38 5.64 -28.56 -9.18
CA ASP A 38 5.70 -28.71 -10.62
C ASP A 38 4.61 -29.67 -11.13
N GLY A 39 4.38 -29.64 -12.44
CA GLY A 39 3.52 -30.59 -13.13
C GLY A 39 2.09 -30.13 -13.42
N MET A 40 1.69 -28.95 -12.92
CA MET A 40 0.37 -28.35 -13.20
C MET A 40 0.50 -27.14 -14.12
N SER A 41 -0.52 -26.90 -14.95
CA SER A 41 -0.71 -25.61 -15.60
C SER A 41 -1.24 -24.56 -14.61
N SER A 42 -1.16 -23.27 -14.98
CA SER A 42 -1.75 -22.19 -14.19
C SER A 42 -3.26 -22.43 -13.96
N ARG A 43 -3.97 -22.92 -14.97
CA ARG A 43 -5.40 -23.28 -14.89
C ARG A 43 -5.64 -24.37 -13.86
N GLU A 44 -4.94 -25.49 -13.98
CA GLU A 44 -5.09 -26.64 -13.08
C GLU A 44 -4.80 -26.25 -11.64
N LEU A 45 -3.79 -25.41 -11.39
CA LEU A 45 -3.48 -24.90 -10.06
C LEU A 45 -4.63 -24.05 -9.49
N LEU A 46 -5.19 -23.11 -10.28
CA LEU A 46 -6.29 -22.23 -9.84
C LEU A 46 -7.58 -23.00 -9.62
N GLU A 47 -7.91 -23.94 -10.47
CA GLU A 47 -9.08 -24.83 -10.32
C GLU A 47 -8.92 -25.77 -9.11
N TYR A 48 -7.71 -26.33 -8.90
CA TYR A 48 -7.41 -27.13 -7.72
C TYR A 48 -7.58 -26.32 -6.43
N HIS A 49 -7.09 -25.06 -6.42
CA HIS A 49 -7.29 -24.15 -5.29
C HIS A 49 -8.77 -23.84 -5.07
N ALA A 50 -9.52 -23.57 -6.12
CA ALA A 50 -10.96 -23.32 -6.05
C ALA A 50 -11.72 -24.48 -5.40
N GLY A 51 -11.28 -25.72 -5.63
CA GLY A 51 -11.88 -26.94 -5.08
C GLY A 51 -11.85 -27.04 -3.55
N PHE A 52 -11.06 -26.23 -2.85
CA PHE A 52 -11.06 -26.18 -1.37
C PHE A 52 -12.16 -25.31 -0.78
N TYR A 53 -12.89 -24.56 -1.63
CA TYR A 53 -13.90 -23.61 -1.20
C TYR A 53 -15.26 -23.91 -1.82
N GLU A 54 -16.33 -23.65 -1.08
CA GLU A 54 -17.68 -23.79 -1.58
C GLU A 54 -18.07 -22.59 -2.46
N ASN A 55 -18.80 -22.83 -3.55
CA ASN A 55 -19.40 -21.80 -4.41
C ASN A 55 -18.40 -20.81 -5.06
N VAL A 56 -17.20 -21.27 -5.38
CA VAL A 56 -16.28 -20.45 -6.17
C VAL A 56 -16.76 -20.37 -7.61
N ASN A 57 -16.95 -19.14 -8.12
CA ASN A 57 -17.24 -18.95 -9.54
C ASN A 57 -15.94 -19.10 -10.36
N THR A 58 -15.83 -20.18 -11.12
CA THR A 58 -14.66 -20.45 -11.97
C THR A 58 -14.50 -19.46 -13.12
N GLU A 59 -15.57 -18.77 -13.55
CA GLU A 59 -15.46 -17.66 -14.52
C GLU A 59 -14.57 -16.53 -14.01
N LYS A 60 -14.44 -16.40 -12.68
CA LYS A 60 -13.53 -15.45 -12.06
C LYS A 60 -12.06 -15.77 -12.37
N ILE A 61 -11.71 -17.02 -12.63
CA ILE A 61 -10.34 -17.42 -13.06
C ILE A 61 -10.03 -16.77 -14.40
N GLU A 62 -10.91 -16.86 -15.38
CA GLU A 62 -10.72 -16.28 -16.70
C GLU A 62 -10.61 -14.74 -16.65
N SER A 63 -11.51 -14.10 -15.91
CA SER A 63 -11.55 -12.64 -15.81
C SER A 63 -10.30 -12.08 -15.12
N LEU A 64 -9.86 -12.69 -14.02
CA LEU A 64 -8.65 -12.28 -13.32
C LEU A 64 -7.38 -12.60 -14.11
N SER A 65 -7.35 -13.74 -14.80
CA SER A 65 -6.21 -14.08 -15.65
C SER A 65 -6.07 -13.12 -16.83
N THR A 66 -7.18 -12.68 -17.40
CA THR A 66 -7.18 -11.62 -18.42
C THR A 66 -6.68 -10.30 -17.84
N LEU A 67 -7.16 -9.91 -16.65
CA LEU A 67 -6.73 -8.68 -15.97
C LEU A 67 -5.21 -8.66 -15.73
N PHE A 68 -4.63 -9.77 -15.30
CA PHE A 68 -3.21 -9.88 -14.99
C PHE A 68 -2.35 -10.38 -16.16
N GLU A 69 -2.94 -10.60 -17.34
CA GLU A 69 -2.22 -11.14 -18.51
C GLU A 69 -1.48 -12.44 -18.16
N LEU A 70 -2.16 -13.34 -17.44
CA LEU A 70 -1.63 -14.64 -17.05
C LEU A 70 -2.03 -15.70 -18.09
N ASP A 71 -1.05 -16.39 -18.64
CA ASP A 71 -1.28 -17.55 -19.51
C ASP A 71 -1.70 -18.76 -18.65
N LEU A 72 -2.95 -19.16 -18.79
CA LEU A 72 -3.55 -20.26 -18.03
C LEU A 72 -3.04 -21.63 -18.46
N GLU A 73 -2.61 -21.79 -19.71
CA GLU A 73 -2.17 -23.09 -20.26
C GLU A 73 -0.68 -23.35 -19.99
N ARG A 74 0.06 -22.33 -19.56
CA ARG A 74 1.48 -22.46 -19.28
C ARG A 74 1.69 -23.21 -17.97
N LYS A 75 2.69 -24.10 -17.97
CA LYS A 75 3.08 -24.84 -16.77
C LYS A 75 3.74 -23.95 -15.72
N ILE A 76 3.48 -24.26 -14.45
CA ILE A 76 3.96 -23.47 -13.29
C ILE A 76 5.48 -23.38 -13.25
N GLU A 77 6.20 -24.46 -13.56
CA GLU A 77 7.65 -24.50 -13.60
C GLU A 77 8.25 -23.58 -14.67
N GLU A 78 7.51 -23.27 -15.72
CA GLU A 78 7.92 -22.39 -16.82
C GLU A 78 7.63 -20.91 -16.55
N LEU A 79 6.88 -20.59 -15.48
CA LEU A 79 6.51 -19.23 -15.14
C LEU A 79 7.69 -18.47 -14.54
N SER A 80 7.82 -17.21 -14.95
CA SER A 80 8.68 -16.24 -14.25
C SER A 80 8.18 -15.98 -12.83
N PHE A 81 9.04 -15.44 -11.98
CA PHE A 81 8.67 -15.03 -10.62
C PHE A 81 7.42 -14.13 -10.61
N GLY A 82 7.37 -13.11 -11.48
CA GLY A 82 6.21 -12.23 -11.60
C GLY A 82 4.92 -12.95 -12.02
N ASN A 83 4.98 -13.92 -12.93
CA ASN A 83 3.81 -14.70 -13.31
C ASN A 83 3.37 -15.68 -12.20
N LYS A 84 4.28 -16.26 -11.43
CA LYS A 84 3.94 -17.01 -10.21
C LYS A 84 3.24 -16.12 -9.19
N LYS A 85 3.70 -14.86 -9.03
CA LYS A 85 3.05 -13.87 -8.16
C LYS A 85 1.62 -13.55 -8.64
N LYS A 86 1.40 -13.40 -9.95
CA LYS A 86 0.06 -13.22 -10.53
C LYS A 86 -0.88 -14.40 -10.19
N CYS A 87 -0.41 -15.66 -10.30
CA CYS A 87 -1.18 -16.82 -9.86
C CYS A 87 -1.57 -16.70 -8.38
N ALA A 88 -0.62 -16.34 -7.50
CA ALA A 88 -0.87 -16.22 -6.07
C ALA A 88 -1.85 -15.08 -5.74
N ILE A 89 -1.80 -13.97 -6.46
CA ILE A 89 -2.77 -12.88 -6.35
C ILE A 89 -4.18 -13.40 -6.68
N ILE A 90 -4.34 -14.09 -7.82
CA ILE A 90 -5.62 -14.66 -8.22
C ILE A 90 -6.13 -15.65 -7.16
N GLN A 91 -5.28 -16.56 -6.69
CA GLN A 91 -5.64 -17.49 -5.61
C GLN A 91 -6.14 -16.78 -4.35
N SER A 92 -5.48 -15.67 -3.96
CA SER A 92 -5.82 -14.97 -2.72
C SER A 92 -7.23 -14.36 -2.73
N VAL A 93 -7.76 -14.00 -3.91
CA VAL A 93 -9.08 -13.34 -4.06
C VAL A 93 -10.17 -14.24 -4.63
N LEU A 94 -9.82 -15.44 -5.13
CA LEU A 94 -10.71 -16.28 -5.93
C LEU A 94 -11.99 -16.69 -5.16
N HIS A 95 -11.87 -16.98 -3.89
CA HIS A 95 -12.94 -17.47 -3.02
C HIS A 95 -13.74 -16.36 -2.30
N ASN A 96 -13.57 -15.08 -2.72
CA ASN A 96 -14.21 -13.90 -2.11
C ASN A 96 -13.99 -13.82 -0.59
N PRO A 97 -12.74 -13.68 -0.14
CA PRO A 97 -12.42 -13.67 1.28
C PRO A 97 -12.99 -12.45 2.01
N GLU A 98 -13.28 -12.60 3.30
CA GLU A 98 -13.63 -11.48 4.17
C GLU A 98 -12.42 -10.64 4.57
N ILE A 99 -11.22 -11.27 4.56
CA ILE A 99 -9.94 -10.61 4.90
C ILE A 99 -8.88 -11.03 3.88
N LEU A 100 -8.11 -10.05 3.39
CA LEU A 100 -6.87 -10.28 2.63
C LEU A 100 -5.67 -9.99 3.53
N ILE A 101 -4.74 -10.96 3.62
CA ILE A 101 -3.45 -10.81 4.29
C ILE A 101 -2.37 -10.97 3.22
N LEU A 102 -1.63 -9.90 2.95
CA LEU A 102 -0.73 -9.82 1.81
C LEU A 102 0.67 -9.40 2.30
N ASP A 103 1.65 -10.23 2.01
CA ASP A 103 3.04 -9.96 2.39
C ASP A 103 3.85 -9.53 1.16
N GLU A 104 4.32 -8.27 1.15
CA GLU A 104 5.02 -7.63 0.04
C GLU A 104 4.37 -7.92 -1.32
N PRO A 105 3.08 -7.57 -1.49
CA PRO A 105 2.26 -8.09 -2.58
C PRO A 105 2.71 -7.66 -3.98
N THR A 106 3.38 -6.52 -4.10
CA THR A 106 3.80 -5.92 -5.38
C THR A 106 5.17 -6.37 -5.84
N SER A 107 5.90 -7.09 -4.97
CA SER A 107 7.24 -7.58 -5.29
C SER A 107 7.23 -8.46 -6.55
N GLY A 108 8.08 -8.09 -7.52
CA GLY A 108 8.23 -8.80 -8.80
C GLY A 108 7.16 -8.49 -9.86
N LEU A 109 6.24 -7.57 -9.58
CA LEU A 109 5.31 -7.06 -10.58
C LEU A 109 5.89 -5.83 -11.26
N ASP A 110 5.65 -5.72 -12.57
CA ASP A 110 5.92 -4.48 -13.29
C ASP A 110 4.91 -3.37 -12.91
N PRO A 111 5.20 -2.08 -13.20
CA PRO A 111 4.35 -0.96 -12.77
C PRO A 111 2.91 -1.03 -13.28
N LEU A 112 2.66 -1.61 -14.45
CA LEU A 112 1.31 -1.75 -14.99
C LEU A 112 0.52 -2.78 -14.17
N MET A 113 1.13 -3.93 -13.86
CA MET A 113 0.52 -4.98 -13.06
C MET A 113 0.32 -4.54 -11.61
N GLN A 114 1.22 -3.73 -11.05
CA GLN A 114 1.04 -3.11 -9.73
C GLN A 114 -0.22 -2.22 -9.72
N ASN A 115 -0.43 -1.39 -10.74
CA ASN A 115 -1.64 -0.55 -10.81
C ASN A 115 -2.92 -1.38 -10.89
N ARG A 116 -2.95 -2.42 -11.73
CA ARG A 116 -4.10 -3.34 -11.83
C ARG A 116 -4.37 -4.06 -10.50
N PHE A 117 -3.31 -4.42 -9.79
CA PHE A 117 -3.44 -5.02 -8.47
C PHE A 117 -4.03 -4.05 -7.44
N PHE A 118 -3.62 -2.78 -7.45
CA PHE A 118 -4.20 -1.76 -6.58
C PHE A 118 -5.69 -1.52 -6.88
N GLU A 119 -6.05 -1.45 -8.16
CA GLU A 119 -7.45 -1.34 -8.58
C GLU A 119 -8.27 -2.53 -8.08
N LEU A 120 -7.74 -3.75 -8.19
CA LEU A 120 -8.38 -4.95 -7.64
C LEU A 120 -8.58 -4.85 -6.13
N LEU A 121 -7.57 -4.40 -5.37
CA LEU A 121 -7.68 -4.23 -3.92
C LEU A 121 -8.72 -3.18 -3.54
N GLU A 122 -8.78 -2.07 -4.26
CA GLU A 122 -9.80 -1.03 -4.05
C GLU A 122 -11.22 -1.57 -4.30
N GLU A 123 -11.40 -2.40 -5.34
CA GLU A 123 -12.68 -3.06 -5.63
C GLU A 123 -13.08 -4.06 -4.55
N GLU A 124 -12.16 -4.92 -4.11
CA GLU A 124 -12.42 -5.88 -3.04
C GLU A 124 -12.76 -5.16 -1.72
N ASN A 125 -12.06 -4.06 -1.41
CA ASN A 125 -12.37 -3.24 -0.24
C ASN A 125 -13.77 -2.59 -0.32
N LYS A 126 -14.17 -2.08 -1.49
CA LYS A 126 -15.54 -1.56 -1.72
C LYS A 126 -16.62 -2.62 -1.53
N LYS A 127 -16.31 -3.90 -1.76
CA LYS A 127 -17.22 -5.05 -1.49
C LYS A 127 -17.28 -5.42 0.00
N GLY A 128 -16.42 -4.81 0.84
CA GLY A 128 -16.38 -5.03 2.29
C GLY A 128 -15.22 -5.91 2.77
N THR A 129 -14.33 -6.35 1.87
CA THR A 129 -13.13 -7.11 2.25
C THR A 129 -12.17 -6.20 3.03
N SER A 130 -11.76 -6.64 4.23
CA SER A 130 -10.70 -5.98 4.99
C SER A 130 -9.33 -6.35 4.45
N ILE A 131 -8.47 -5.37 4.23
CA ILE A 131 -7.14 -5.61 3.64
C ILE A 131 -6.07 -5.27 4.65
N PHE A 132 -5.17 -6.22 4.90
CA PHE A 132 -3.99 -6.07 5.73
C PHE A 132 -2.77 -6.48 4.92
N PHE A 133 -1.84 -5.56 4.68
CA PHE A 133 -0.63 -5.89 3.93
C PHE A 133 0.62 -5.28 4.53
N SER A 134 1.75 -5.94 4.29
CA SER A 134 3.07 -5.39 4.56
C SER A 134 3.63 -4.74 3.29
N SER A 135 4.32 -3.62 3.43
CA SER A 135 5.12 -3.02 2.37
C SER A 135 6.25 -2.19 2.97
N HIS A 136 7.37 -2.13 2.28
CA HIS A 136 8.45 -1.18 2.54
C HIS A 136 8.36 0.04 1.62
N ILE A 137 7.37 0.09 0.72
CA ILE A 137 7.15 1.17 -0.25
C ILE A 137 6.07 2.11 0.31
N LEU A 138 6.46 3.26 0.80
CA LEU A 138 5.56 4.19 1.48
C LEU A 138 4.47 4.77 0.56
N ALA A 139 4.75 4.91 -0.73
CA ALA A 139 3.76 5.35 -1.70
C ALA A 139 2.56 4.38 -1.83
N GLU A 140 2.78 3.08 -1.66
CA GLU A 140 1.72 2.08 -1.63
C GLU A 140 0.84 2.23 -0.39
N ILE A 141 1.48 2.43 0.77
CA ILE A 141 0.79 2.65 2.04
C ILE A 141 -0.05 3.92 1.96
N GLN A 142 0.50 5.01 1.42
CA GLN A 142 -0.21 6.27 1.24
C GLN A 142 -1.43 6.14 0.32
N ARG A 143 -1.33 5.32 -0.73
CA ARG A 143 -2.40 5.12 -1.70
C ARG A 143 -3.54 4.27 -1.17
N LEU A 144 -3.22 3.19 -0.44
CA LEU A 144 -4.18 2.10 -0.15
C LEU A 144 -4.62 2.04 1.31
N CYS A 145 -3.81 2.55 2.25
CA CYS A 145 -4.09 2.37 3.67
C CYS A 145 -4.83 3.55 4.28
N ASN A 146 -5.77 3.24 5.19
CA ASN A 146 -6.30 4.22 6.12
C ASN A 146 -5.39 4.36 7.34
N ARG A 147 -4.76 3.26 7.77
CA ARG A 147 -3.90 3.20 8.96
C ARG A 147 -2.63 2.40 8.66
N ALA A 148 -1.54 2.78 9.30
CA ALA A 148 -0.28 2.04 9.24
C ALA A 148 0.26 1.75 10.64
N ALA A 149 0.80 0.55 10.83
CA ALA A 149 1.58 0.19 12.00
C ALA A 149 3.06 0.13 11.63
N ILE A 150 3.89 0.83 12.39
CA ILE A 150 5.34 0.85 12.20
C ILE A 150 5.98 -0.18 13.11
N ILE A 151 6.68 -1.15 12.53
CA ILE A 151 7.38 -2.20 13.26
C ILE A 151 8.87 -1.90 13.26
N ARG A 152 9.49 -1.91 14.43
CA ARG A 152 10.94 -1.76 14.61
C ARG A 152 11.45 -2.78 15.63
N LYS A 153 12.47 -3.53 15.29
CA LYS A 153 13.08 -4.57 16.16
C LYS A 153 12.07 -5.57 16.74
N GLY A 154 11.01 -5.89 15.96
CA GLY A 154 9.97 -6.83 16.37
C GLY A 154 8.88 -6.26 17.27
N GLU A 155 8.89 -4.94 17.51
CA GLU A 155 7.89 -4.23 18.32
C GLU A 155 7.12 -3.23 17.48
N ILE A 156 5.85 -2.99 17.81
CA ILE A 156 5.06 -1.93 17.19
C ILE A 156 5.45 -0.61 17.84
N SER A 157 6.17 0.24 17.09
CA SER A 157 6.61 1.56 17.55
C SER A 157 5.49 2.60 17.51
N ALA A 158 4.61 2.52 16.52
CA ALA A 158 3.47 3.42 16.35
C ALA A 158 2.36 2.77 15.52
N VAL A 159 1.12 3.25 15.72
CA VAL A 159 -0.03 2.96 14.86
C VAL A 159 -0.67 4.29 14.53
N GLU A 160 -0.65 4.67 13.27
CA GLU A 160 -1.05 6.00 12.82
C GLU A 160 -2.16 5.93 11.77
N ASP A 161 -3.01 6.94 11.77
CA ASP A 161 -3.95 7.21 10.69
C ASP A 161 -3.24 8.00 9.60
N ILE A 162 -3.28 7.50 8.35
CA ILE A 162 -2.53 8.08 7.24
C ILE A 162 -2.99 9.50 6.91
N GLN A 163 -4.30 9.73 6.91
CA GLN A 163 -4.87 11.05 6.65
C GLN A 163 -4.39 12.06 7.70
N SER A 164 -4.46 11.68 8.98
CA SER A 164 -3.99 12.52 10.10
C SER A 164 -2.49 12.80 10.02
N LEU A 165 -1.69 11.83 9.57
CA LEU A 165 -0.26 12.04 9.33
C LEU A 165 -0.02 13.07 8.22
N LEU A 166 -0.75 12.99 7.12
CA LEU A 166 -0.62 13.92 5.99
C LEU A 166 -1.11 15.34 6.34
N GLU A 167 -2.19 15.45 7.13
CA GLU A 167 -2.76 16.73 7.55
C GLU A 167 -1.88 17.50 8.57
N LYS A 168 -1.20 16.76 9.45
CA LYS A 168 -0.34 17.34 10.50
C LYS A 168 1.00 17.84 9.98
N GLN A 169 1.29 17.72 8.67
CA GLN A 169 2.64 17.88 8.18
C GLN A 169 2.96 19.21 7.55
N MET A 170 4.23 19.55 7.71
CA MET A 170 4.85 20.68 7.03
C MET A 170 4.86 20.47 5.52
N LYS A 171 4.15 21.31 4.79
CA LYS A 171 4.23 21.33 3.33
C LYS A 171 5.58 21.87 2.90
N LYS A 172 6.24 21.23 1.95
CA LYS A 172 7.43 21.80 1.31
C LYS A 172 7.01 22.82 0.28
N ALA A 173 7.42 24.06 0.47
CA ALA A 173 7.13 25.14 -0.45
C ALA A 173 8.41 25.54 -1.20
N ARG A 174 8.26 25.81 -2.49
CA ARG A 174 9.31 26.31 -3.35
C ARG A 174 8.78 27.49 -4.15
N PHE A 175 9.29 28.68 -3.86
CA PHE A 175 8.91 29.89 -4.54
C PHE A 175 10.04 30.39 -5.42
N ILE A 176 9.74 30.83 -6.64
CA ILE A 176 10.66 31.46 -7.55
C ILE A 176 10.25 32.89 -7.73
N PHE A 177 11.15 33.81 -7.44
CA PHE A 177 10.95 35.25 -7.52
C PHE A 177 11.57 35.80 -8.82
N THR A 178 11.09 36.97 -9.26
CA THR A 178 11.72 37.71 -10.36
C THR A 178 13.12 38.20 -9.97
N ALA A 179 13.28 38.61 -8.69
CA ALA A 179 14.58 38.97 -8.09
C ALA A 179 14.57 38.56 -6.60
N GLN A 180 15.75 38.36 -6.03
CA GLN A 180 15.89 38.12 -4.60
C GLN A 180 15.45 39.36 -3.83
N LYS A 181 14.63 39.16 -2.79
CA LYS A 181 14.04 40.19 -1.95
C LYS A 181 14.11 39.77 -0.48
N GLU A 182 14.31 40.73 0.39
CA GLU A 182 14.08 40.49 1.83
C GLU A 182 12.57 40.31 2.05
N LEU A 183 12.23 39.25 2.78
CA LEU A 183 10.85 38.88 3.07
C LEU A 183 10.63 38.77 4.57
N GLU A 184 9.50 39.28 5.00
CA GLU A 184 8.94 38.91 6.31
C GLU A 184 8.20 37.60 6.15
N PHE A 185 8.56 36.62 6.95
CA PHE A 185 7.91 35.31 6.91
C PHE A 185 6.66 35.30 7.80
N ILE A 186 5.62 34.66 7.29
CA ILE A 186 4.41 34.40 8.09
C ILE A 186 4.67 33.31 9.12
N GLU A 187 3.82 33.26 10.14
CA GLU A 187 3.81 32.16 11.12
C GLU A 187 3.67 30.81 10.42
N GLY A 188 4.42 29.83 10.85
CA GLY A 188 4.43 28.49 10.25
C GLY A 188 5.53 28.26 9.21
N VAL A 189 6.23 29.29 8.74
CA VAL A 189 7.42 29.12 7.87
C VAL A 189 8.61 28.66 8.71
N GLN A 190 9.21 27.56 8.30
CA GLN A 190 10.40 26.96 8.94
C GLN A 190 11.48 26.66 7.92
N ASN A 191 12.72 26.64 8.36
CA ASN A 191 13.90 26.29 7.55
C ASN A 191 13.99 27.02 6.19
N PRO A 192 13.80 28.35 6.11
CA PRO A 192 13.86 29.05 4.84
C PRO A 192 15.29 29.04 4.29
N VAL A 193 15.46 28.61 3.06
CA VAL A 193 16.73 28.56 2.34
C VAL A 193 16.61 29.28 1.01
N TRP A 194 17.47 30.28 0.81
CA TRP A 194 17.59 30.97 -0.46
C TRP A 194 18.72 30.36 -1.31
N THR A 195 18.39 30.10 -2.58
CA THR A 195 19.37 29.74 -3.62
C THR A 195 19.10 30.64 -4.83
N ASN A 196 19.88 31.69 -4.99
CA ASN A 196 19.62 32.75 -5.97
C ASN A 196 18.22 33.36 -5.76
N ASN A 197 17.36 33.34 -6.79
CA ASN A 197 15.99 33.83 -6.75
C ASN A 197 14.95 32.79 -6.34
N LYS A 198 15.38 31.65 -5.80
CA LYS A 198 14.55 30.54 -5.35
C LYS A 198 14.57 30.45 -3.82
N LEU A 199 13.40 30.51 -3.21
CA LEU A 199 13.18 30.26 -1.77
C LEU A 199 12.58 28.88 -1.61
N THR A 200 13.16 28.04 -0.78
CA THR A 200 12.59 26.77 -0.31
C THR A 200 12.39 26.84 1.18
N PHE A 201 11.28 26.34 1.67
CA PHE A 201 10.96 26.32 3.10
C PHE A 201 9.93 25.25 3.41
N ASP A 202 9.87 24.91 4.68
CA ASP A 202 8.81 24.07 5.22
C ASP A 202 7.72 24.97 5.78
N TYR A 203 6.44 24.62 5.56
CA TYR A 203 5.30 25.38 6.05
C TYR A 203 4.39 24.52 6.91
N MET A 204 4.15 24.95 8.13
CA MET A 204 3.26 24.30 9.08
C MET A 204 2.17 25.32 9.50
N GLY A 205 1.05 25.26 8.82
CA GLY A 205 -0.07 26.18 9.09
C GLY A 205 -1.23 26.01 8.10
N PRO A 206 -2.30 26.76 8.26
CA PRO A 206 -3.44 26.73 7.34
C PRO A 206 -3.05 27.16 5.93
N VAL A 207 -3.37 26.35 4.93
CA VAL A 207 -3.07 26.65 3.51
C VAL A 207 -3.64 27.99 3.07
N LYS A 208 -4.77 28.40 3.65
CA LYS A 208 -5.40 29.70 3.39
C LYS A 208 -4.46 30.88 3.70
N ASP A 209 -3.71 30.79 4.78
CA ASP A 209 -2.77 31.86 5.19
C ASP A 209 -1.56 31.89 4.27
N LEU A 210 -1.07 30.72 3.85
CA LEU A 210 -0.01 30.61 2.87
C LEU A 210 -0.43 31.21 1.52
N ILE A 211 -1.64 30.90 1.03
CA ILE A 211 -2.17 31.46 -0.23
C ILE A 211 -2.31 32.98 -0.12
N LYS A 212 -2.79 33.49 1.03
CA LYS A 212 -2.90 34.92 1.26
C LYS A 212 -1.53 35.59 1.17
N TRP A 213 -0.52 35.04 1.84
CA TRP A 213 0.84 35.54 1.78
C TRP A 213 1.43 35.46 0.36
N MET A 214 1.21 34.37 -0.37
CA MET A 214 1.64 34.25 -1.76
C MET A 214 1.08 35.35 -2.66
N ASN A 215 -0.16 35.81 -2.45
CA ASN A 215 -0.77 36.89 -3.22
C ASN A 215 -0.11 38.27 -2.97
N GLU A 216 0.61 38.45 -1.87
CA GLU A 216 1.33 39.66 -1.52
C GLU A 216 2.76 39.66 -2.07
N LEU A 217 3.20 38.52 -2.64
CA LEU A 217 4.55 38.32 -3.16
C LEU A 217 4.57 38.39 -4.69
N ASP A 218 5.68 38.95 -5.22
CA ASP A 218 5.94 38.97 -6.68
C ASP A 218 6.59 37.64 -7.13
N LEU A 219 5.77 36.60 -7.17
CA LEU A 219 6.21 35.25 -7.54
C LEU A 219 6.15 35.06 -9.05
N LYS A 220 7.22 34.52 -9.61
CA LYS A 220 7.27 34.01 -10.98
C LYS A 220 6.67 32.60 -11.06
N ASP A 221 6.89 31.78 -10.04
CA ASP A 221 6.41 30.42 -9.95
C ASP A 221 6.34 29.96 -8.49
N ALA A 222 5.43 29.05 -8.17
CA ALA A 222 5.29 28.47 -6.85
C ALA A 222 4.90 27.00 -6.93
N VAL A 223 5.58 26.18 -6.18
CA VAL A 223 5.27 24.74 -6.03
C VAL A 223 5.04 24.47 -4.56
N LEU A 224 3.92 23.85 -4.25
CA LEU A 224 3.60 23.30 -2.94
C LEU A 224 3.58 21.78 -3.08
N GLU A 225 4.50 21.14 -2.42
CA GLU A 225 4.61 19.68 -2.40
C GLU A 225 4.00 19.17 -1.11
N GLU A 226 3.16 18.16 -1.20
CA GLU A 226 2.75 17.41 -0.02
C GLU A 226 3.96 16.66 0.52
N PRO A 227 4.10 16.58 1.85
CA PRO A 227 5.17 15.80 2.45
C PRO A 227 5.01 14.34 2.02
N ASP A 228 6.10 13.72 1.62
CA ASP A 228 6.11 12.28 1.44
C ASP A 228 6.12 11.57 2.81
N LEU A 229 5.45 10.43 2.86
CA LEU A 229 5.45 9.60 4.06
C LEU A 229 6.88 9.19 4.48
N GLU A 230 7.83 9.15 3.56
CA GLU A 230 9.21 8.77 3.84
C GLU A 230 9.86 9.74 4.84
N THR A 231 9.68 11.03 4.64
CA THR A 231 10.18 12.06 5.58
C THR A 231 9.55 11.89 6.96
N ILE A 232 8.28 11.48 7.02
CA ILE A 232 7.54 11.24 8.28
C ILE A 232 8.09 10.03 9.00
N PHE A 233 8.17 8.92 8.29
CA PHE A 233 8.60 7.65 8.86
C PHE A 233 10.05 7.71 9.35
N MET A 234 10.92 8.50 8.68
CA MET A 234 12.29 8.71 9.15
C MET A 234 12.38 9.28 10.56
N ASN A 235 11.39 10.07 11.00
CA ASN A 235 11.33 10.58 12.37
C ASN A 235 11.08 9.48 13.43
N TYR A 236 10.42 8.38 13.03
CA TYR A 236 10.21 7.21 13.92
C TYR A 236 11.42 6.27 13.95
N TYR A 237 12.39 6.46 13.04
CA TYR A 237 13.62 5.66 13.00
C TYR A 237 14.80 6.30 13.77
N GLN A 238 14.69 7.57 14.15
CA GLN A 238 15.64 8.25 15.03
C GLN A 238 15.32 7.93 16.49
#